data_37f257f3e742d86367a7339cbff05a4e
#
_entry.id   37f257f3e742d86367a7339cbff05a4e
#
_cell.length_a   1.000
_cell.length_b   1.000
_cell.length_c   1.000
_cell.angle_alpha   90.00
_cell.angle_beta   90.00
_cell.angle_gamma   90.00
#
_symmetry.space_group_name_H-M   'P 1'
#
loop_
_entity.id
_entity.type
_entity.pdbx_description
1 polymer ?
#
loop_
_entity_poly.entity_id
_entity_poly.type
_entity_poly.pdbx_seq_one_letter_code
_entity_poly.pdbx_strand_id
1 'polypeptide(L)'
;QKLHCGDAAALPADDVLHMATVGGAQAMGLSDCDVLAPGKQADLIVIDLQRPNMQPVHNAARNLVYSGSKENVRLTMIAGRVLYENGAFFIGEPVQDIYRAVETNFAAMRAAL
;
A
#
# COMPACT_ATOMS: atom_id res chain seq x y z
N GLN A 1 -12.30 -1.18 -16.09
CA GLN A 1 -11.97 -0.30 -17.25
C GLN A 1 -11.67 -1.13 -18.50
N LYS A 2 -10.74 -2.09 -18.46
CA LYS A 2 -10.37 -2.92 -19.62
C LYS A 2 -11.54 -3.70 -20.20
N LEU A 3 -12.37 -4.30 -19.35
CA LEU A 3 -13.58 -4.99 -19.77
C LEU A 3 -14.61 -4.05 -20.38
N HIS A 4 -14.77 -2.86 -19.81
CA HIS A 4 -15.71 -1.86 -20.31
C HIS A 4 -15.32 -1.32 -21.70
N CYS A 5 -14.04 -1.05 -21.90
CA CYS A 5 -13.52 -0.55 -23.18
C CYS A 5 -13.29 -1.65 -24.22
N GLY A 6 -13.31 -2.93 -23.83
CA GLY A 6 -12.95 -4.04 -24.72
C GLY A 6 -11.49 -4.04 -25.19
N ASP A 7 -10.63 -3.26 -24.53
CA ASP A 7 -9.22 -3.08 -24.87
C ASP A 7 -8.33 -3.41 -23.65
N ALA A 8 -7.47 -4.39 -23.80
CA ALA A 8 -6.53 -4.80 -22.77
C ALA A 8 -5.48 -3.72 -22.41
N ALA A 9 -5.24 -2.77 -23.31
CA ALA A 9 -4.32 -1.66 -23.11
C ALA A 9 -4.99 -0.38 -22.58
N ALA A 10 -6.30 -0.39 -22.38
CA ALA A 10 -7.08 0.80 -22.00
C ALA A 10 -6.67 1.47 -20.69
N LEU A 11 -5.94 0.77 -19.82
CA LEU A 11 -5.41 1.32 -18.59
C LEU A 11 -4.00 0.76 -18.34
N PRO A 12 -2.94 1.44 -18.84
CA PRO A 12 -1.56 1.01 -18.64
C PRO A 12 -1.17 0.94 -17.18
N ALA A 13 -0.22 0.06 -16.85
CA ALA A 13 0.25 -0.13 -15.46
C ALA A 13 0.82 1.16 -14.85
N ASP A 14 1.52 1.96 -15.64
CA ASP A 14 2.08 3.23 -15.18
C ASP A 14 0.98 4.23 -14.78
N ASP A 15 -0.13 4.29 -15.51
CA ASP A 15 -1.28 5.12 -15.16
C ASP A 15 -1.94 4.64 -13.87
N VAL A 16 -2.08 3.32 -13.68
CA VAL A 16 -2.61 2.73 -12.45
C VAL A 16 -1.72 3.09 -11.25
N LEU A 17 -0.41 2.97 -11.42
CA LEU A 17 0.55 3.32 -10.38
C LEU A 17 0.51 4.82 -10.05
N HIS A 18 0.41 5.67 -11.06
CA HIS A 18 0.24 7.11 -10.88
C HIS A 18 -1.07 7.44 -10.12
N MET A 19 -2.18 6.79 -10.46
CA MET A 19 -3.46 6.94 -9.74
C MET A 19 -3.33 6.54 -8.27
N ALA A 20 -2.60 5.46 -7.98
CA ALA A 20 -2.42 4.95 -6.61
C ALA A 20 -1.45 5.80 -5.77
N THR A 21 -0.64 6.63 -6.38
CA THR A 21 0.36 7.47 -5.71
C THR A 21 0.01 8.95 -5.82
N VAL A 22 0.47 9.62 -6.86
CA VAL A 22 0.25 11.07 -7.07
C VAL A 22 -1.22 11.42 -7.12
N GLY A 23 -2.00 10.70 -7.92
CA GLY A 23 -3.44 10.95 -8.07
C GLY A 23 -4.20 10.76 -6.77
N GLY A 24 -3.89 9.71 -6.01
CA GLY A 24 -4.48 9.45 -4.70
C GLY A 24 -4.15 10.54 -3.69
N ALA A 25 -2.89 10.95 -3.59
CA ALA A 25 -2.45 12.00 -2.71
C ALA A 25 -3.12 13.35 -3.05
N GLN A 26 -3.17 13.71 -4.32
CA GLN A 26 -3.82 14.94 -4.78
C GLN A 26 -5.33 14.94 -4.50
N ALA A 27 -6.01 13.81 -4.70
CA ALA A 27 -7.42 13.67 -4.38
C ALA A 27 -7.72 13.86 -2.89
N MET A 28 -6.78 13.54 -2.03
CA MET A 28 -6.85 13.74 -0.58
C MET A 28 -6.35 15.12 -0.13
N GLY A 29 -5.84 15.97 -1.03
CA GLY A 29 -5.24 17.26 -0.69
C GLY A 29 -3.84 17.15 -0.05
N LEU A 30 -3.14 16.03 -0.25
CA LEU A 30 -1.82 15.74 0.34
C LEU A 30 -0.70 16.04 -0.65
N SER A 31 -0.50 17.30 -0.98
CA SER A 31 0.52 17.73 -1.95
C SER A 31 1.97 17.60 -1.45
N ASP A 32 2.17 17.44 -0.14
CA ASP A 32 3.50 17.38 0.46
C ASP A 32 4.14 15.98 0.42
N CYS A 33 3.35 14.95 0.11
CA CYS A 33 3.79 13.55 0.08
C CYS A 33 3.37 12.79 -1.19
N ASP A 34 3.04 13.50 -2.24
CA ASP A 34 2.56 12.94 -3.51
C ASP A 34 3.65 12.26 -4.34
N VAL A 35 4.90 12.67 -4.19
CA VAL A 35 6.07 12.13 -4.91
C VAL A 35 7.29 12.00 -3.99
N LEU A 36 8.22 11.13 -4.36
CA LEU A 36 9.54 11.05 -3.74
C LEU A 36 10.46 12.11 -4.38
N ALA A 37 10.61 13.25 -3.69
CA ALA A 37 11.43 14.35 -4.15
C ALA A 37 12.04 15.12 -2.96
N PRO A 38 13.18 15.79 -3.14
CA PRO A 38 13.74 16.67 -2.12
C PRO A 38 12.73 17.74 -1.69
N GLY A 39 12.60 17.95 -0.38
CA GLY A 39 11.64 18.90 0.20
C GLY A 39 10.22 18.35 0.42
N LYS A 40 9.92 17.17 -0.08
CA LYS A 40 8.67 16.47 0.20
C LYS A 40 8.74 15.65 1.48
N GLN A 41 7.59 15.37 2.09
CA GLN A 41 7.49 14.47 3.23
C GLN A 41 7.83 13.04 2.80
N ALA A 42 8.58 12.33 3.62
CA ALA A 42 9.01 10.97 3.32
C ALA A 42 7.90 9.94 3.66
N ASP A 43 6.93 9.84 2.77
CA ASP A 43 5.90 8.80 2.76
C ASP A 43 6.23 7.82 1.64
N LEU A 44 6.59 6.60 1.98
CA LEU A 44 7.00 5.60 1.00
C LEU A 44 6.77 4.17 1.48
N ILE A 45 6.72 3.26 0.53
CA ILE A 45 6.80 1.82 0.78
C ILE A 45 7.97 1.22 0.00
N VAL A 46 8.55 0.15 0.53
CA VAL A 46 9.55 -0.67 -0.17
C VAL A 46 8.89 -2.00 -0.53
N ILE A 47 8.97 -2.34 -1.81
CA ILE A 47 8.39 -3.57 -2.37
C ILE A 47 9.50 -4.58 -2.64
N ASP A 48 9.31 -5.80 -2.16
CA ASP A 48 10.20 -6.93 -2.43
C ASP A 48 9.84 -7.56 -3.78
N LEU A 49 10.73 -7.40 -4.75
CA LEU A 49 10.58 -7.99 -6.08
C LEU A 49 11.12 -9.44 -6.16
N GLN A 50 11.82 -9.92 -5.13
CA GLN A 50 12.41 -11.26 -5.10
C GLN A 50 11.45 -12.32 -4.52
N ARG A 51 10.19 -12.23 -4.89
CA ARG A 51 9.13 -13.18 -4.52
C ARG A 51 8.62 -13.91 -5.75
N PRO A 52 8.14 -15.14 -5.61
CA PRO A 52 7.67 -15.93 -6.76
C PRO A 52 6.60 -15.24 -7.61
N ASN A 53 5.68 -14.50 -6.98
CA ASN A 53 4.62 -13.76 -7.68
C ASN A 53 5.15 -12.57 -8.49
N MET A 54 6.39 -12.10 -8.22
CA MET A 54 7.01 -10.95 -8.89
C MET A 54 8.03 -11.37 -9.95
N GLN A 55 8.26 -12.68 -10.14
CA GLN A 55 9.25 -13.18 -11.09
C GLN A 55 8.59 -13.70 -12.37
N PRO A 56 9.25 -13.55 -13.53
CA PRO A 56 10.46 -12.74 -13.77
C PRO A 56 10.15 -11.22 -13.79
N VAL A 57 11.11 -10.39 -13.37
CA VAL A 57 10.95 -8.93 -13.41
C VAL A 57 11.41 -8.39 -14.75
N HIS A 58 10.48 -8.10 -15.65
CA HIS A 58 10.74 -7.43 -16.92
C HIS A 58 10.41 -5.92 -16.86
N ASN A 59 9.38 -5.59 -16.09
CA ASN A 59 8.95 -4.22 -15.84
C ASN A 59 8.36 -4.16 -14.43
N ALA A 60 9.03 -3.47 -13.52
CA ALA A 60 8.64 -3.42 -12.11
C ALA A 60 7.22 -2.87 -11.89
N ALA A 61 6.82 -1.83 -12.63
CA ALA A 61 5.48 -1.26 -12.53
C ALA A 61 4.40 -2.26 -12.94
N ARG A 62 4.61 -2.97 -14.06
CA ARG A 62 3.69 -4.03 -14.50
C ARG A 62 3.61 -5.18 -13.53
N ASN A 63 4.76 -5.66 -13.04
CA ASN A 63 4.79 -6.72 -12.03
C ASN A 63 4.02 -6.31 -10.78
N LEU A 64 4.23 -5.09 -10.29
CA LEU A 64 3.54 -4.58 -9.12
C LEU A 64 2.02 -4.50 -9.33
N VAL A 65 1.58 -3.92 -10.44
CA VAL A 65 0.14 -3.71 -10.71
C VAL A 65 -0.60 -5.02 -10.97
N TYR A 66 0.00 -5.96 -11.70
CA TYR A 66 -0.69 -7.19 -12.11
C TYR A 66 -0.46 -8.38 -11.19
N SER A 67 0.66 -8.43 -10.48
CA SER A 67 1.06 -9.60 -9.69
C SER A 67 1.38 -9.27 -8.23
N GLY A 68 1.51 -7.99 -7.88
CA GLY A 68 1.82 -7.56 -6.52
C GLY A 68 0.71 -7.87 -5.54
N SER A 69 1.10 -8.13 -4.30
CA SER A 69 0.20 -8.32 -3.17
C SER A 69 0.74 -7.60 -1.93
N LYS A 70 -0.08 -7.52 -0.89
CA LYS A 70 0.35 -6.94 0.40
C LYS A 70 1.60 -7.60 0.99
N GLU A 71 1.83 -8.87 0.66
CA GLU A 71 2.98 -9.65 1.14
C GLU A 71 4.31 -9.19 0.52
N ASN A 72 4.26 -8.44 -0.57
CA ASN A 72 5.43 -7.84 -1.18
C ASN A 72 5.89 -6.56 -0.47
N VAL A 73 5.06 -5.96 0.37
CA VAL A 73 5.44 -4.77 1.15
C VAL A 73 6.42 -5.17 2.24
N ARG A 74 7.64 -4.69 2.13
CA ARG A 74 8.73 -4.96 3.06
C ARG A 74 8.89 -3.88 4.13
N LEU A 75 8.61 -2.63 3.78
CA LEU A 75 8.70 -1.50 4.67
C LEU A 75 7.62 -0.48 4.34
N THR A 76 7.07 0.15 5.36
CA THR A 76 6.20 1.32 5.25
C THR A 76 6.75 2.44 6.13
N MET A 77 6.94 3.62 5.53
CA MET A 77 7.41 4.83 6.19
C MET A 77 6.41 5.95 5.97
N ILE A 78 6.09 6.68 7.02
CA ILE A 78 5.24 7.88 6.99
C ILE A 78 5.93 9.00 7.75
N ALA A 79 6.05 10.16 7.12
CA ALA A 79 6.74 11.33 7.67
C ALA A 79 8.17 11.00 8.17
N GLY A 80 8.87 10.15 7.44
CA GLY A 80 10.22 9.70 7.79
C GLY A 80 10.29 8.68 8.93
N ARG A 81 9.15 8.22 9.47
CA ARG A 81 9.10 7.20 10.51
C ARG A 81 8.74 5.85 9.93
N VAL A 82 9.54 4.84 10.22
CA VAL A 82 9.21 3.45 9.86
C VAL A 82 8.11 2.96 10.78
N LEU A 83 6.98 2.57 10.19
CA LEU A 83 5.82 2.02 10.93
C LEU A 83 5.70 0.50 10.78
N TYR A 84 6.26 -0.04 9.72
CA TYR A 84 6.29 -1.47 9.44
C TYR A 84 7.61 -1.84 8.76
N GLU A 85 8.22 -2.92 9.17
CA GLU A 85 9.39 -3.49 8.50
C GLU A 85 9.46 -5.00 8.73
N ASN A 86 9.52 -5.79 7.65
CA ASN A 86 9.73 -7.24 7.67
C ASN A 86 8.81 -8.00 8.65
N GLY A 87 7.54 -7.63 8.75
CA GLY A 87 6.56 -8.26 9.64
C GLY A 87 6.46 -7.64 11.03
N ALA A 88 7.31 -6.69 11.39
CA ALA A 88 7.26 -5.97 12.67
C ALA A 88 6.53 -4.63 12.51
N PHE A 89 5.69 -4.28 13.49
CA PHE A 89 4.94 -3.03 13.53
C PHE A 89 5.52 -2.09 14.59
N PHE A 90 5.75 -0.83 14.24
CA PHE A 90 6.28 0.22 15.08
C PHE A 90 5.25 1.35 15.25
N ILE A 91 4.08 1.02 15.80
CA ILE A 91 2.89 1.87 15.86
C ILE A 91 2.57 2.39 17.28
N GLY A 92 3.51 2.25 18.22
CA GLY A 92 3.39 2.78 19.57
C GLY A 92 2.78 1.80 20.59
N GLU A 93 2.13 0.73 20.13
CA GLU A 93 1.58 -0.33 20.98
C GLU A 93 1.72 -1.69 20.30
N PRO A 94 1.75 -2.80 21.05
CA PRO A 94 1.79 -4.14 20.48
C PRO A 94 0.54 -4.42 19.65
N VAL A 95 0.72 -4.95 18.44
CA VAL A 95 -0.41 -5.28 17.55
C VAL A 95 -1.38 -6.29 18.18
N GLN A 96 -0.90 -7.15 19.05
CA GLN A 96 -1.72 -8.12 19.79
C GLN A 96 -2.73 -7.44 20.74
N ASP A 97 -2.38 -6.28 21.28
CA ASP A 97 -3.28 -5.53 22.15
C ASP A 97 -4.41 -4.90 21.33
N ILE A 98 -4.11 -4.44 20.11
CA ILE A 98 -5.11 -3.97 19.16
C ILE A 98 -6.08 -5.11 18.79
N TYR A 99 -5.57 -6.31 18.49
CA TYR A 99 -6.41 -7.46 18.17
C TYR A 99 -7.35 -7.81 19.33
N ARG A 100 -6.86 -7.83 20.56
CA ARG A 100 -7.69 -8.06 21.75
C ARG A 100 -8.77 -6.99 21.95
N ALA A 101 -8.42 -5.72 21.74
CA ALA A 101 -9.39 -4.63 21.82
C ALA A 101 -10.49 -4.76 20.75
N VAL A 102 -10.14 -5.11 19.53
CA VAL A 102 -11.11 -5.36 18.45
C VAL A 102 -12.03 -6.52 18.78
N GLU A 103 -11.49 -7.64 19.29
CA GLU A 103 -12.29 -8.80 19.70
C GLU A 103 -13.28 -8.44 20.83
N THR A 104 -12.83 -7.69 21.82
CA THR A 104 -13.68 -7.23 22.93
C THR A 104 -14.80 -6.33 22.44
N ASN A 105 -14.50 -5.37 21.58
CA ASN A 105 -15.49 -4.46 21.00
C ASN A 105 -16.51 -5.22 20.12
N PHE A 106 -16.03 -6.17 19.31
CA PHE A 106 -16.89 -6.99 18.48
C PHE A 106 -17.84 -7.85 19.31
N ALA A 107 -17.35 -8.46 20.38
CA ALA A 107 -18.19 -9.25 21.30
C ALA A 107 -19.26 -8.38 21.97
N ALA A 108 -18.94 -7.17 22.40
CA ALA A 108 -19.89 -6.22 22.97
C ALA A 108 -20.96 -5.78 21.96
N MET A 109 -20.56 -5.48 20.72
CA MET A 109 -21.50 -5.13 19.64
C MET A 109 -22.44 -6.30 19.33
N ARG A 110 -21.91 -7.52 19.25
CA ARG A 110 -22.71 -8.72 18.99
C ARG A 110 -23.70 -9.02 20.13
N ALA A 111 -23.33 -8.80 21.38
CA ALA A 111 -24.20 -8.97 22.53
C ALA A 111 -25.34 -7.94 22.59
N ALA A 112 -25.19 -6.78 21.94
CA ALA A 112 -26.20 -5.72 21.86
C ALA A 112 -27.24 -5.93 20.75
N LEU A 113 -27.02 -6.89 19.85
CA LEU A 113 -27.96 -7.28 18.80
C LEU A 113 -28.94 -8.34 19.30
#